data_3123cfeb54811fceae22b4bbc2e0ce80
#
_entry.id   3123cfeb54811fceae22b4bbc2e0ce80
#
_cell.length_a   1.000
_cell.length_b   1.000
_cell.length_c   1.000
_cell.angle_alpha   90.00
_cell.angle_beta   90.00
_cell.angle_gamma   90.00
#
_symmetry.space_group_name_H-M   'P 1'
#
loop_
_entity.id
_entity.type
_entity.pdbx_description
1 polymer ?
#
loop_
_entity_poly.entity_id
_entity_poly.type
_entity_poly.pdbx_seq_one_letter_code
_entity_poly.pdbx_strand_id
1 'polypeptide(L)'
;MSALLVLADYISYTLIRPVKLDQPKVAITTSISPKELSSTKLNIARSAIGYIDSTTDQPQCRNVGQASSDTQPVATASIAKTITVQVVLDKYPLKNDESGPLITLGAQDIANYQKAVREGGSRIQVVAGEQLTERQMIEGIMMRSANNLADSLATWAFGSHENYRTAATKWLKEHQLNHTTIGSDASGFEPNTTSTPTDLCRIMLLATQNKALAKILSTTETDFPIAGHIKSTNRLLGQYGVFAGKTGYNEEAGRGVILASKMNINGEEITTAVASLSQPSYDAAFQTATGLLQSIPADIGVYRLNRGKVVGLISSKWGGSSRLVVNRSATIPYFVDQPPTFKLSLTDKREDSLAAQSVAGNLSVNGQNIGIATQSAIDAPHLSWRLTHPF
;
A
#
# COMPACT_ATOMS: atom_id res chain seq x y z
N MET A 1 -8.33 31.75 -61.25
CA MET A 1 -8.94 31.63 -59.88
C MET A 1 -9.07 33.04 -59.33
N SER A 2 -10.28 33.49 -59.01
CA SER A 2 -10.50 34.89 -58.63
C SER A 2 -10.05 35.15 -57.20
N ALA A 3 -9.56 36.36 -56.91
CA ALA A 3 -9.16 36.78 -55.55
C ALA A 3 -10.24 36.54 -54.49
N LEU A 4 -11.50 36.49 -54.90
CA LEU A 4 -12.66 36.16 -54.07
C LEU A 4 -12.64 34.71 -53.54
N LEU A 5 -12.18 33.73 -54.37
CA LEU A 5 -12.06 32.33 -53.92
C LEU A 5 -10.94 32.16 -52.92
N VAL A 6 -9.79 32.82 -53.12
CA VAL A 6 -8.67 32.78 -52.18
C VAL A 6 -9.06 33.43 -50.83
N LEU A 7 -9.82 34.53 -50.88
CA LEU A 7 -10.34 35.18 -49.68
C LEU A 7 -11.35 34.31 -48.93
N ALA A 8 -12.26 33.62 -49.65
CA ALA A 8 -13.22 32.72 -49.05
C ALA A 8 -12.55 31.49 -48.41
N ASP A 9 -11.56 30.92 -49.07
CA ASP A 9 -10.75 29.82 -48.51
C ASP A 9 -9.97 30.25 -47.25
N TYR A 10 -9.36 31.45 -47.29
CA TYR A 10 -8.67 32.02 -46.16
C TYR A 10 -9.61 32.22 -44.94
N ILE A 11 -10.79 32.81 -45.17
CA ILE A 11 -11.78 33.03 -44.11
C ILE A 11 -12.25 31.69 -43.57
N SER A 12 -12.56 30.75 -44.45
CA SER A 12 -13.02 29.42 -44.04
C SER A 12 -11.97 28.69 -43.21
N TYR A 13 -10.72 28.70 -43.62
CA TYR A 13 -9.59 28.10 -42.92
C TYR A 13 -9.41 28.74 -41.53
N THR A 14 -9.41 30.08 -41.44
CA THR A 14 -9.21 30.80 -40.18
C THR A 14 -10.36 30.60 -39.18
N LEU A 15 -11.58 30.33 -39.69
CA LEU A 15 -12.76 30.02 -38.85
C LEU A 15 -12.73 28.62 -38.25
N ILE A 16 -12.29 27.62 -39.03
CA ILE A 16 -12.38 26.20 -38.63
C ILE A 16 -11.07 25.67 -38.02
N ARG A 17 -9.94 26.37 -38.16
CA ARG A 17 -8.68 25.90 -37.59
C ARG A 17 -8.74 25.77 -36.06
N PRO A 18 -8.24 24.69 -35.49
CA PRO A 18 -8.19 24.54 -34.05
C PRO A 18 -7.20 25.54 -33.43
N VAL A 19 -7.67 26.34 -32.48
CA VAL A 19 -6.82 27.20 -31.65
C VAL A 19 -6.76 26.57 -30.27
N LYS A 20 -5.55 26.55 -29.68
CA LYS A 20 -5.32 25.85 -28.41
C LYS A 20 -5.11 26.86 -27.29
N LEU A 21 -5.58 26.50 -26.11
CA LEU A 21 -5.23 27.16 -24.88
C LEU A 21 -3.73 27.02 -24.58
N ASP A 22 -3.19 27.93 -23.79
CA ASP A 22 -1.81 27.86 -23.32
C ASP A 22 -1.62 26.68 -22.38
N GLN A 23 -0.38 26.25 -22.18
CA GLN A 23 -0.08 25.27 -21.14
C GLN A 23 -0.38 25.87 -19.76
N PRO A 24 -1.01 25.10 -18.84
CA PRO A 24 -1.33 25.62 -17.53
C PRO A 24 -0.05 25.92 -16.75
N LYS A 25 -0.04 27.07 -16.09
CA LYS A 25 1.03 27.45 -15.16
C LYS A 25 0.68 26.92 -13.77
N VAL A 26 1.58 26.15 -13.17
CA VAL A 26 1.44 25.70 -11.78
C VAL A 26 1.56 26.91 -10.86
N ALA A 27 0.55 27.17 -10.03
CA ALA A 27 0.56 28.21 -9.02
C ALA A 27 0.75 27.63 -7.60
N ILE A 28 0.62 26.29 -7.46
CA ILE A 28 0.89 25.63 -6.20
C ILE A 28 2.40 25.39 -6.09
N THR A 29 3.03 26.03 -5.13
CA THR A 29 4.42 25.79 -4.77
C THR A 29 4.43 25.06 -3.44
N THR A 30 5.17 23.95 -3.36
CA THR A 30 5.53 23.40 -2.05
C THR A 30 6.74 24.17 -1.54
N SER A 31 6.53 25.01 -0.55
CA SER A 31 7.61 25.56 0.25
C SER A 31 8.08 24.57 1.34
N ILE A 32 7.68 23.28 1.23
CA ILE A 32 8.06 22.26 2.17
C ILE A 32 9.49 21.81 1.82
N SER A 33 10.43 22.17 2.68
CA SER A 33 11.80 21.68 2.57
C SER A 33 11.88 20.23 3.04
N PRO A 34 12.61 19.36 2.36
CA PRO A 34 12.91 18.01 2.84
C PRO A 34 13.55 18.06 4.22
N LYS A 35 13.16 17.13 5.09
CA LYS A 35 13.74 16.95 6.42
C LYS A 35 14.28 15.54 6.53
N GLU A 36 15.34 15.36 7.32
CA GLU A 36 15.84 14.03 7.63
C GLU A 36 14.78 13.24 8.44
N LEU A 37 14.65 11.95 8.14
CA LEU A 37 13.77 11.06 8.91
C LEU A 37 14.32 10.87 10.33
N SER A 38 13.48 11.01 11.34
CA SER A 38 13.83 10.78 12.75
C SER A 38 14.20 9.32 13.02
N SER A 39 13.57 8.38 12.30
CA SER A 39 13.86 6.94 12.39
C SER A 39 15.29 6.59 12.02
N THR A 40 15.95 7.33 11.11
CA THR A 40 17.35 7.07 10.75
C THR A 40 18.32 7.34 11.90
N LYS A 41 17.92 8.18 12.86
CA LYS A 41 18.71 8.48 14.06
C LYS A 41 18.70 7.38 15.12
N LEU A 42 17.80 6.41 14.98
CA LEU A 42 17.70 5.27 15.90
C LEU A 42 18.86 4.28 15.74
N ASN A 43 19.69 4.42 14.69
CA ASN A 43 20.83 3.53 14.40
C ASN A 43 20.45 2.04 14.43
N ILE A 44 19.36 1.70 13.78
CA ILE A 44 18.79 0.36 13.73
C ILE A 44 19.06 -0.28 12.37
N ALA A 45 19.30 -1.58 12.37
CA ALA A 45 19.49 -2.38 11.17
C ALA A 45 18.15 -2.96 10.66
N ARG A 46 18.10 -3.30 9.37
CA ARG A 46 17.05 -4.10 8.73
C ARG A 46 15.63 -3.71 9.14
N SER A 47 15.33 -2.41 9.02
CA SER A 47 14.05 -1.85 9.45
C SER A 47 13.42 -0.99 8.37
N ALA A 48 12.09 -0.93 8.39
CA ALA A 48 11.32 -0.08 7.49
C ALA A 48 10.13 0.54 8.22
N ILE A 49 9.70 1.69 7.72
CA ILE A 49 8.45 2.37 8.09
C ILE A 49 7.58 2.58 6.85
N GLY A 50 6.30 2.71 7.02
CA GLY A 50 5.39 2.96 5.89
C GLY A 50 4.01 3.44 6.31
N TYR A 51 3.22 3.78 5.29
CA TYR A 51 1.84 4.21 5.42
C TYR A 51 1.00 3.78 4.22
N ILE A 52 -0.32 3.75 4.38
CA ILE A 52 -1.26 3.65 3.26
C ILE A 52 -1.53 5.06 2.75
N ASP A 53 -1.27 5.28 1.47
CA ASP A 53 -1.66 6.50 0.80
C ASP A 53 -3.18 6.51 0.59
N SER A 54 -3.88 7.38 1.31
CA SER A 54 -5.35 7.48 1.31
C SER A 54 -5.94 7.93 -0.03
N THR A 55 -5.12 8.32 -0.98
CA THR A 55 -5.59 8.75 -2.30
C THR A 55 -5.56 7.63 -3.35
N THR A 56 -4.70 6.61 -3.16
CA THR A 56 -4.56 5.44 -4.05
C THR A 56 -4.84 4.12 -3.38
N ASP A 57 -4.98 4.10 -2.06
CA ASP A 57 -4.98 2.89 -1.23
C ASP A 57 -3.71 2.03 -1.41
N GLN A 58 -2.60 2.65 -1.88
CA GLN A 58 -1.35 1.93 -2.10
C GLN A 58 -0.39 2.08 -0.91
N PRO A 59 0.22 0.96 -0.47
CA PRO A 59 1.25 1.00 0.55
C PRO A 59 2.50 1.75 0.07
N GLN A 60 2.97 2.69 0.88
CA GLN A 60 4.25 3.38 0.70
C GLN A 60 5.16 2.99 1.85
N CYS A 61 6.28 2.34 1.55
CA CYS A 61 7.24 1.90 2.57
C CYS A 61 8.65 2.30 2.21
N ARG A 62 9.45 2.55 3.26
CA ARG A 62 10.83 3.01 3.14
C ARG A 62 11.74 2.30 4.12
N ASN A 63 12.91 1.89 3.64
CA ASN A 63 13.99 1.39 4.49
C ASN A 63 14.53 2.55 5.33
N VAL A 64 14.76 2.30 6.61
CA VAL A 64 15.37 3.23 7.57
C VAL A 64 16.63 2.64 8.23
N GLY A 65 17.03 1.44 7.82
CA GLY A 65 18.33 0.88 8.16
C GLY A 65 19.46 1.67 7.48
N GLN A 66 20.60 1.80 8.15
CA GLN A 66 21.69 2.67 7.69
C GLN A 66 22.70 1.96 6.79
N ALA A 67 22.86 0.64 6.94
CA ALA A 67 23.79 -0.13 6.14
C ALA A 67 23.17 -0.50 4.77
N SER A 68 23.99 -0.54 3.73
CA SER A 68 23.56 -1.04 2.40
C SER A 68 23.06 -2.48 2.44
N SER A 69 23.58 -3.31 3.35
CA SER A 69 23.10 -4.67 3.61
C SER A 69 21.68 -4.73 4.17
N ASP A 70 21.18 -3.65 4.76
CA ASP A 70 19.84 -3.61 5.37
C ASP A 70 18.72 -3.61 4.34
N THR A 71 19.04 -3.36 3.07
CA THR A 71 18.10 -3.46 1.93
C THR A 71 18.11 -4.83 1.26
N GLN A 72 19.03 -5.73 1.65
CA GLN A 72 19.10 -7.06 1.06
C GLN A 72 18.04 -7.99 1.66
N PRO A 73 17.49 -8.93 0.85
CA PRO A 73 16.56 -9.94 1.35
C PRO A 73 17.21 -10.83 2.41
N VAL A 74 16.44 -11.12 3.46
CA VAL A 74 16.81 -12.06 4.53
C VAL A 74 15.69 -13.07 4.74
N ALA A 75 16.00 -14.20 5.36
CA ALA A 75 14.99 -15.17 5.76
C ALA A 75 13.89 -14.51 6.59
N THR A 76 12.63 -14.82 6.32
CA THR A 76 11.48 -14.16 6.93
C THR A 76 10.93 -14.90 8.14
N ALA A 77 11.32 -16.17 8.27
CA ALA A 77 10.69 -17.08 9.23
C ALA A 77 9.14 -16.98 9.14
N SER A 78 8.46 -17.14 10.26
CA SER A 78 6.99 -17.14 10.31
C SER A 78 6.30 -15.82 9.88
N ILE A 79 7.04 -14.77 9.54
CA ILE A 79 6.45 -13.58 8.90
C ILE A 79 5.89 -13.95 7.51
N ALA A 80 6.48 -14.94 6.82
CA ALA A 80 5.99 -15.51 5.56
C ALA A 80 4.49 -15.89 5.59
N LYS A 81 3.98 -16.31 6.75
CA LYS A 81 2.56 -16.68 6.91
C LYS A 81 1.59 -15.55 6.58
N THR A 82 2.04 -14.31 6.69
CA THR A 82 1.25 -13.15 6.26
C THR A 82 1.02 -13.17 4.74
N ILE A 83 2.01 -13.64 3.97
CA ILE A 83 1.87 -13.83 2.52
C ILE A 83 0.92 -15.00 2.25
N THR A 84 1.15 -16.14 2.91
CA THR A 84 0.35 -17.36 2.72
C THR A 84 -1.14 -17.10 2.91
N VAL A 85 -1.49 -16.42 3.99
CA VAL A 85 -2.90 -16.10 4.29
C VAL A 85 -3.49 -15.15 3.25
N GLN A 86 -2.75 -14.13 2.81
CA GLN A 86 -3.24 -13.21 1.79
C GLN A 86 -3.46 -13.91 0.44
N VAL A 87 -2.55 -14.78 0.03
CA VAL A 87 -2.67 -15.57 -1.22
C VAL A 87 -3.85 -16.56 -1.15
N VAL A 88 -4.14 -17.12 0.02
CA VAL A 88 -5.33 -17.95 0.22
C VAL A 88 -6.59 -17.11 0.16
N LEU A 89 -6.64 -15.97 0.86
CA LEU A 89 -7.80 -15.07 0.86
C LEU A 89 -8.07 -14.41 -0.51
N ASP A 90 -7.07 -14.34 -1.37
CA ASP A 90 -7.25 -13.91 -2.76
C ASP A 90 -8.03 -14.94 -3.58
N LYS A 91 -7.83 -16.22 -3.30
CA LYS A 91 -8.52 -17.35 -3.94
C LYS A 91 -9.85 -17.69 -3.26
N TYR A 92 -9.89 -17.63 -1.95
CA TYR A 92 -11.04 -17.91 -1.10
C TYR A 92 -11.31 -16.69 -0.19
N PRO A 93 -12.00 -15.66 -0.70
CA PRO A 93 -12.21 -14.43 0.05
C PRO A 93 -13.21 -14.61 1.18
N LEU A 94 -12.86 -14.16 2.38
CA LEU A 94 -13.76 -14.05 3.53
C LEU A 94 -14.32 -12.64 3.63
N LYS A 95 -15.63 -12.51 3.88
CA LYS A 95 -16.21 -11.26 4.37
C LYS A 95 -15.93 -11.09 5.87
N ASN A 96 -16.15 -9.89 6.40
CA ASN A 96 -15.73 -9.49 7.74
C ASN A 96 -15.93 -10.54 8.85
N ASP A 97 -17.10 -11.16 8.92
CA ASP A 97 -17.52 -12.10 9.98
C ASP A 97 -17.79 -13.51 9.45
N GLU A 98 -17.50 -13.78 8.18
CA GLU A 98 -17.64 -15.12 7.62
C GLU A 98 -16.66 -16.10 8.25
N SER A 99 -17.14 -17.27 8.56
CA SER A 99 -16.30 -18.40 8.99
C SER A 99 -15.55 -19.04 7.82
N GLY A 100 -16.07 -18.89 6.61
CA GLY A 100 -15.59 -19.60 5.43
C GLY A 100 -15.97 -21.08 5.43
N PRO A 101 -15.48 -21.85 4.44
CA PRO A 101 -15.75 -23.28 4.34
C PRO A 101 -15.19 -24.05 5.55
N LEU A 102 -15.84 -25.18 5.87
CA LEU A 102 -15.33 -26.16 6.80
C LEU A 102 -14.26 -27.02 6.12
N ILE A 103 -13.12 -27.15 6.76
CA ILE A 103 -11.97 -27.94 6.31
C ILE A 103 -11.84 -29.13 7.24
N THR A 104 -12.05 -30.34 6.73
CA THR A 104 -11.87 -31.58 7.49
C THR A 104 -10.42 -31.99 7.44
N LEU A 105 -9.76 -32.07 8.60
CA LEU A 105 -8.34 -32.41 8.71
C LEU A 105 -8.13 -33.93 8.53
N GLY A 106 -7.26 -34.30 7.61
CA GLY A 106 -6.96 -35.68 7.27
C GLY A 106 -5.54 -36.11 7.67
N ALA A 107 -5.10 -37.23 7.12
CA ALA A 107 -3.80 -37.82 7.44
C ALA A 107 -2.62 -36.88 7.13
N GLN A 108 -2.70 -36.08 6.05
CA GLN A 108 -1.65 -35.12 5.70
C GLN A 108 -1.53 -34.01 6.74
N ASP A 109 -2.66 -33.52 7.28
CA ASP A 109 -2.68 -32.44 8.28
C ASP A 109 -2.06 -32.92 9.60
N ILE A 110 -2.31 -34.20 9.95
CA ILE A 110 -1.65 -34.84 11.10
C ILE A 110 -0.15 -35.03 10.84
N ALA A 111 0.26 -35.35 9.61
CA ALA A 111 1.67 -35.44 9.24
C ALA A 111 2.35 -34.05 9.34
N ASN A 112 1.67 -32.97 8.90
CA ASN A 112 2.14 -31.58 9.07
C ASN A 112 2.30 -31.22 10.56
N TYR A 113 1.35 -31.61 11.41
CA TYR A 113 1.44 -31.42 12.86
C TYR A 113 2.64 -32.16 13.45
N GLN A 114 2.81 -33.45 13.11
CA GLN A 114 3.94 -34.26 13.59
C GLN A 114 5.29 -33.71 13.09
N LYS A 115 5.35 -33.22 11.86
CA LYS A 115 6.54 -32.52 11.32
C LYS A 115 6.88 -31.33 12.21
N ALA A 116 5.91 -30.42 12.46
CA ALA A 116 6.12 -29.27 13.32
C ALA A 116 6.53 -29.63 14.76
N VAL A 117 6.05 -30.79 15.29
CA VAL A 117 6.51 -31.31 16.58
C VAL A 117 8.00 -31.70 16.53
N ARG A 118 8.42 -32.50 15.53
CA ARG A 118 9.81 -32.94 15.38
C ARG A 118 10.79 -31.78 15.21
N GLU A 119 10.38 -30.74 14.48
CA GLU A 119 11.17 -29.57 14.18
C GLU A 119 11.18 -28.51 15.29
N GLY A 120 10.42 -28.73 16.39
CA GLY A 120 10.25 -27.73 17.45
C GLY A 120 9.52 -26.46 17.00
N GLY A 121 8.84 -26.51 15.83
CA GLY A 121 8.14 -25.38 15.24
C GLY A 121 6.85 -25.02 15.99
N SER A 122 6.41 -23.78 15.81
CA SER A 122 5.12 -23.29 16.33
C SER A 122 3.99 -24.09 15.69
N ARG A 123 3.00 -24.51 16.52
CA ARG A 123 1.93 -25.39 16.06
C ARG A 123 0.67 -25.24 16.90
N ILE A 124 -0.44 -25.72 16.36
CA ILE A 124 -1.70 -25.96 17.08
C ILE A 124 -1.99 -27.46 17.03
N GLN A 125 -2.37 -28.05 18.17
CA GLN A 125 -2.76 -29.45 18.22
C GLN A 125 -4.02 -29.67 17.39
N VAL A 126 -4.01 -30.73 16.58
CA VAL A 126 -5.12 -31.15 15.73
C VAL A 126 -5.25 -32.65 15.76
N VAL A 127 -6.44 -33.16 15.46
CA VAL A 127 -6.73 -34.60 15.34
C VAL A 127 -7.37 -34.92 13.99
N ALA A 128 -7.24 -36.17 13.53
CA ALA A 128 -7.88 -36.62 12.29
C ALA A 128 -9.42 -36.55 12.43
N GLY A 129 -10.07 -36.01 11.40
CA GLY A 129 -11.53 -35.81 11.39
C GLY A 129 -11.98 -34.50 12.06
N GLU A 130 -11.09 -33.74 12.70
CA GLU A 130 -11.39 -32.40 13.20
C GLU A 130 -11.82 -31.49 12.04
N GLN A 131 -12.84 -30.68 12.29
CA GLN A 131 -13.29 -29.69 11.32
C GLN A 131 -12.98 -28.28 11.84
N LEU A 132 -12.18 -27.56 11.09
CA LEU A 132 -11.90 -26.14 11.32
C LEU A 132 -12.46 -25.31 10.17
N THR A 133 -13.02 -24.16 10.48
CA THR A 133 -13.38 -23.20 9.43
C THR A 133 -12.10 -22.57 8.86
N GLU A 134 -12.17 -22.06 7.61
CA GLU A 134 -11.07 -21.30 7.02
C GLU A 134 -10.60 -20.18 7.97
N ARG A 135 -11.54 -19.45 8.58
CA ARG A 135 -11.22 -18.41 9.58
C ARG A 135 -10.41 -18.96 10.75
N GLN A 136 -10.84 -20.08 11.34
CA GLN A 136 -10.10 -20.69 12.46
C GLN A 136 -8.69 -21.11 12.03
N MET A 137 -8.53 -21.67 10.83
CA MET A 137 -7.21 -21.98 10.30
C MET A 137 -6.34 -20.72 10.25
N ILE A 138 -6.87 -19.60 9.70
CA ILE A 138 -6.15 -18.32 9.61
C ILE A 138 -5.86 -17.73 11.02
N GLU A 139 -6.79 -17.81 11.95
CA GLU A 139 -6.59 -17.39 13.35
C GLU A 139 -5.43 -18.15 13.99
N GLY A 140 -5.38 -19.46 13.85
CA GLY A 140 -4.29 -20.28 14.37
C GLY A 140 -2.93 -19.93 13.73
N ILE A 141 -2.92 -19.66 12.43
CA ILE A 141 -1.73 -19.25 11.69
C ILE A 141 -1.23 -17.88 12.15
N MET A 142 -2.12 -16.89 12.27
CA MET A 142 -1.71 -15.52 12.56
C MET A 142 -1.43 -15.28 14.05
N MET A 143 -2.24 -15.87 14.94
CA MET A 143 -2.14 -15.64 16.39
C MET A 143 -1.05 -16.52 17.04
N ARG A 144 -1.05 -17.83 16.75
CA ARG A 144 -0.10 -18.80 17.35
C ARG A 144 1.07 -19.13 16.44
N SER A 145 1.08 -18.57 15.23
CA SER A 145 2.14 -18.85 14.25
C SER A 145 2.20 -20.34 13.83
N ALA A 146 1.07 -21.04 13.82
CA ALA A 146 1.01 -22.48 13.58
C ALA A 146 1.54 -22.87 12.20
N ASN A 147 2.70 -23.56 12.15
CA ASN A 147 3.31 -24.05 10.91
C ASN A 147 2.42 -25.09 10.23
N ASN A 148 1.95 -26.05 11.03
CA ASN A 148 1.08 -27.12 10.54
C ASN A 148 -0.18 -26.59 9.86
N LEU A 149 -0.83 -25.59 10.45
CA LEU A 149 -2.04 -25.02 9.85
C LEU A 149 -1.72 -24.20 8.59
N ALA A 150 -0.55 -23.56 8.51
CA ALA A 150 -0.13 -22.83 7.30
C ALA A 150 0.10 -23.79 6.12
N ASP A 151 0.79 -24.90 6.35
CA ASP A 151 1.04 -25.93 5.34
C ASP A 151 -0.27 -26.64 4.93
N SER A 152 -1.15 -26.92 5.90
CA SER A 152 -2.47 -27.51 5.65
C SER A 152 -3.38 -26.57 4.86
N LEU A 153 -3.46 -25.29 5.23
CA LEU A 153 -4.28 -24.29 4.54
C LEU A 153 -3.81 -24.07 3.10
N ALA A 154 -2.49 -23.99 2.88
CA ALA A 154 -1.91 -23.88 1.54
C ALA A 154 -2.23 -25.10 0.68
N THR A 155 -2.09 -26.32 1.23
CA THR A 155 -2.41 -27.56 0.53
C THR A 155 -3.90 -27.67 0.23
N TRP A 156 -4.76 -27.31 1.18
CA TRP A 156 -6.22 -27.26 0.96
C TRP A 156 -6.58 -26.30 -0.17
N ALA A 157 -6.00 -25.10 -0.18
CA ALA A 157 -6.35 -24.08 -1.16
C ALA A 157 -5.79 -24.37 -2.57
N PHE A 158 -4.60 -24.98 -2.69
CA PHE A 158 -3.89 -25.10 -3.95
C PHE A 158 -3.59 -26.54 -4.37
N GLY A 159 -3.90 -27.53 -3.53
CA GLY A 159 -3.67 -28.95 -3.78
C GLY A 159 -2.23 -29.41 -3.50
N SER A 160 -1.24 -28.53 -3.57
CA SER A 160 0.16 -28.82 -3.26
C SER A 160 0.93 -27.57 -2.87
N HIS A 161 2.09 -27.75 -2.21
CA HIS A 161 3.02 -26.66 -1.92
C HIS A 161 3.63 -26.04 -3.18
N GLU A 162 3.82 -26.80 -4.25
CA GLU A 162 4.32 -26.29 -5.52
C GLU A 162 3.30 -25.34 -6.18
N ASN A 163 2.03 -25.73 -6.22
CA ASN A 163 0.96 -24.87 -6.74
C ASN A 163 0.79 -23.61 -5.88
N TYR A 164 0.88 -23.76 -4.55
CA TYR A 164 0.89 -22.60 -3.64
C TYR A 164 2.06 -21.66 -3.96
N ARG A 165 3.29 -22.17 -4.09
CA ARG A 165 4.48 -21.36 -4.44
C ARG A 165 4.29 -20.62 -5.75
N THR A 166 3.71 -21.28 -6.75
CA THR A 166 3.38 -20.65 -8.05
C THR A 166 2.38 -19.51 -7.87
N ALA A 167 1.31 -19.76 -7.14
CA ALA A 167 0.29 -18.74 -6.85
C ALA A 167 0.86 -17.55 -6.04
N ALA A 168 1.65 -17.84 -5.01
CA ALA A 168 2.28 -16.84 -4.17
C ALA A 168 3.31 -16.00 -4.96
N THR A 169 4.10 -16.62 -5.83
CA THR A 169 5.03 -15.89 -6.70
C THR A 169 4.29 -14.96 -7.67
N LYS A 170 3.16 -15.40 -8.22
CA LYS A 170 2.30 -14.55 -9.06
C LYS A 170 1.75 -13.36 -8.26
N TRP A 171 1.22 -13.63 -7.06
CA TRP A 171 0.69 -12.62 -6.15
C TRP A 171 1.75 -11.56 -5.78
N LEU A 172 2.97 -11.98 -5.46
CA LEU A 172 4.08 -11.06 -5.19
C LEU A 172 4.37 -10.13 -6.37
N LYS A 173 4.37 -10.66 -7.58
CA LYS A 173 4.60 -9.87 -8.80
C LYS A 173 3.48 -8.86 -9.03
N GLU A 174 2.23 -9.25 -8.86
CA GLU A 174 1.04 -8.37 -9.00
C GLU A 174 1.07 -7.21 -8.00
N HIS A 175 1.61 -7.44 -6.79
CA HIS A 175 1.76 -6.42 -5.76
C HIS A 175 3.14 -5.71 -5.79
N GLN A 176 3.96 -5.95 -6.82
CA GLN A 176 5.29 -5.34 -7.00
C GLN A 176 6.25 -5.57 -5.81
N LEU A 177 6.16 -6.74 -5.18
CA LEU A 177 7.01 -7.18 -4.08
C LEU A 177 8.24 -7.93 -4.63
N ASN A 178 9.06 -7.22 -5.37
CA ASN A 178 10.09 -7.78 -6.24
C ASN A 178 11.33 -8.32 -5.49
N HIS A 179 11.46 -8.02 -4.21
CA HIS A 179 12.57 -8.48 -3.35
C HIS A 179 12.13 -9.58 -2.38
N THR A 180 10.98 -10.20 -2.64
CA THR A 180 10.44 -11.31 -1.87
C THR A 180 10.43 -12.58 -2.69
N THR A 181 10.91 -13.68 -2.11
CA THR A 181 10.93 -15.00 -2.73
C THR A 181 10.22 -16.00 -1.83
N ILE A 182 9.38 -16.87 -2.40
CA ILE A 182 8.71 -17.95 -1.69
C ILE A 182 9.54 -19.22 -1.79
N GLY A 183 9.80 -19.81 -0.64
CA GLY A 183 10.55 -21.05 -0.50
C GLY A 183 9.70 -22.32 -0.66
N SER A 184 10.14 -23.39 0.03
CA SER A 184 9.59 -24.73 -0.13
C SER A 184 8.37 -25.02 0.74
N ASP A 185 8.12 -24.25 1.78
CA ASP A 185 6.99 -24.41 2.71
C ASP A 185 6.10 -23.15 2.75
N ALA A 186 4.90 -23.30 3.26
CA ALA A 186 3.97 -22.20 3.41
C ALA A 186 4.08 -21.47 4.77
N SER A 187 4.89 -22.02 5.67
CA SER A 187 5.03 -21.51 7.04
C SER A 187 6.22 -20.56 7.21
N GLY A 188 7.17 -20.57 6.26
CA GLY A 188 8.44 -19.85 6.36
C GLY A 188 9.37 -20.41 7.42
N PHE A 189 9.16 -21.69 7.84
CA PHE A 189 10.07 -22.36 8.77
C PHE A 189 11.42 -22.61 8.09
N GLU A 190 11.38 -23.08 6.83
CA GLU A 190 12.57 -23.19 6.00
C GLU A 190 13.11 -21.79 5.64
N PRO A 191 14.45 -21.59 5.68
CA PRO A 191 15.05 -20.26 5.54
C PRO A 191 15.02 -19.70 4.11
N ASN A 192 14.51 -20.45 3.16
CA ASN A 192 14.50 -20.10 1.73
C ASN A 192 13.31 -19.20 1.30
N THR A 193 12.39 -18.88 2.21
CA THR A 193 11.50 -17.73 2.02
C THR A 193 12.19 -16.47 2.52
N THR A 194 12.51 -15.57 1.59
CA THR A 194 13.29 -14.36 1.88
C THR A 194 12.55 -13.09 1.47
N SER A 195 12.83 -11.99 2.17
CA SER A 195 12.23 -10.68 1.85
C SER A 195 13.07 -9.54 2.44
N THR A 196 12.75 -8.30 2.03
CA THR A 196 13.32 -7.09 2.60
C THR A 196 12.40 -6.47 3.65
N PRO A 197 12.92 -5.62 4.55
CA PRO A 197 12.07 -4.86 5.49
C PRO A 197 10.99 -4.04 4.77
N THR A 198 11.34 -3.45 3.63
CA THR A 198 10.41 -2.62 2.82
C THR A 198 9.26 -3.46 2.25
N ASP A 199 9.56 -4.62 1.65
CA ASP A 199 8.50 -5.49 1.13
C ASP A 199 7.62 -6.04 2.26
N LEU A 200 8.20 -6.42 3.40
CA LEU A 200 7.42 -6.91 4.55
C LEU A 200 6.55 -5.81 5.18
N CYS A 201 7.02 -4.57 5.23
CA CYS A 201 6.21 -3.42 5.60
C CYS A 201 5.00 -3.28 4.65
N ARG A 202 5.20 -3.38 3.33
CA ARG A 202 4.11 -3.34 2.33
C ARG A 202 3.14 -4.51 2.49
N ILE A 203 3.66 -5.72 2.72
CA ILE A 203 2.85 -6.94 2.96
C ILE A 203 1.95 -6.76 4.18
N MET A 204 2.45 -6.13 5.26
CA MET A 204 1.63 -5.87 6.44
C MET A 204 0.55 -4.82 6.15
N LEU A 205 0.86 -3.74 5.43
CA LEU A 205 -0.14 -2.75 5.03
C LEU A 205 -1.21 -3.34 4.12
N LEU A 206 -0.85 -4.17 3.14
CA LEU A 206 -1.79 -4.92 2.29
C LEU A 206 -2.70 -5.82 3.13
N ALA A 207 -2.15 -6.52 4.14
CA ALA A 207 -2.93 -7.37 5.04
C ALA A 207 -4.02 -6.59 5.79
N THR A 208 -3.76 -5.31 6.12
CA THR A 208 -4.75 -4.46 6.81
C THR A 208 -5.89 -3.98 5.90
N GLN A 209 -5.73 -4.04 4.60
CA GLN A 209 -6.78 -3.67 3.64
C GLN A 209 -7.84 -4.77 3.47
N ASN A 210 -7.47 -6.02 3.74
CA ASN A 210 -8.44 -7.11 3.84
C ASN A 210 -9.12 -7.05 5.24
N LYS A 211 -10.39 -6.66 5.26
CA LYS A 211 -11.13 -6.42 6.51
C LYS A 211 -11.24 -7.66 7.41
N ALA A 212 -11.39 -8.86 6.82
CA ALA A 212 -11.45 -10.10 7.57
C ALA A 212 -10.10 -10.41 8.23
N LEU A 213 -9.01 -10.26 7.47
CA LEU A 213 -7.65 -10.46 7.98
C LEU A 213 -7.28 -9.40 9.02
N ALA A 214 -7.62 -8.12 8.80
CA ALA A 214 -7.38 -7.06 9.77
C ALA A 214 -8.08 -7.34 11.11
N LYS A 215 -9.31 -7.87 11.07
CA LYS A 215 -10.04 -8.29 12.27
C LYS A 215 -9.33 -9.45 12.99
N ILE A 216 -8.89 -10.47 12.26
CA ILE A 216 -8.13 -11.60 12.83
C ILE A 216 -6.82 -11.10 13.47
N LEU A 217 -6.09 -10.23 12.78
CA LEU A 217 -4.83 -9.67 13.27
C LEU A 217 -4.99 -8.81 14.52
N SER A 218 -6.17 -8.23 14.74
CA SER A 218 -6.50 -7.43 15.94
C SER A 218 -7.00 -8.26 17.13
N THR A 219 -7.23 -9.57 16.92
CA THR A 219 -7.72 -10.47 17.98
C THR A 219 -6.58 -10.82 18.94
N THR A 220 -6.80 -10.63 20.23
CA THR A 220 -5.80 -10.91 21.28
C THR A 220 -5.82 -12.38 21.71
N GLU A 221 -7.00 -12.99 21.74
CA GLU A 221 -7.22 -14.38 22.19
C GLU A 221 -8.47 -14.97 21.53
N THR A 222 -8.51 -16.28 21.36
CA THR A 222 -9.63 -17.04 20.81
C THR A 222 -9.57 -18.50 21.30
N ASP A 223 -10.68 -19.24 21.15
CA ASP A 223 -10.78 -20.65 21.54
C ASP A 223 -10.79 -21.56 20.31
N PHE A 224 -10.05 -22.65 20.41
CA PHE A 224 -10.03 -23.73 19.41
C PHE A 224 -10.71 -24.98 19.93
N PRO A 225 -11.37 -25.80 19.08
CA PRO A 225 -12.10 -26.97 19.52
C PRO A 225 -11.28 -27.98 20.32
N ILE A 226 -10.05 -28.30 19.87
CA ILE A 226 -9.15 -29.28 20.49
C ILE A 226 -8.02 -28.59 21.25
N ALA A 227 -7.42 -27.54 20.67
CA ALA A 227 -6.25 -26.88 21.25
C ALA A 227 -6.60 -25.93 22.42
N GLY A 228 -7.89 -25.67 22.65
CA GLY A 228 -8.36 -24.80 23.72
C GLY A 228 -8.00 -23.33 23.50
N HIS A 229 -7.78 -22.60 24.57
CA HIS A 229 -7.53 -21.18 24.56
C HIS A 229 -6.15 -20.80 23.99
N ILE A 230 -6.12 -19.91 23.02
CA ILE A 230 -4.87 -19.41 22.42
C ILE A 230 -4.80 -17.89 22.50
N LYS A 231 -3.57 -17.36 22.61
CA LYS A 231 -3.27 -15.92 22.65
C LYS A 231 -2.36 -15.51 21.50
N SER A 232 -2.53 -14.28 21.04
CA SER A 232 -1.65 -13.68 20.03
C SER A 232 -0.21 -13.55 20.53
N THR A 233 0.75 -13.76 19.64
CA THR A 233 2.18 -13.52 19.89
C THR A 233 2.58 -12.05 19.77
N ASN A 234 1.69 -11.19 19.28
CA ASN A 234 1.95 -9.76 19.15
C ASN A 234 1.77 -9.06 20.51
N ARG A 235 2.88 -8.74 21.17
CA ARG A 235 2.90 -8.12 22.51
C ARG A 235 2.45 -6.65 22.52
N LEU A 236 2.41 -5.98 21.35
CA LEU A 236 2.06 -4.56 21.25
C LEU A 236 0.61 -4.32 20.80
N LEU A 237 -0.22 -5.36 20.67
CA LEU A 237 -1.65 -5.17 20.37
C LEU A 237 -2.30 -4.24 21.40
N GLY A 238 -2.99 -3.19 20.89
CA GLY A 238 -3.62 -2.16 21.71
C GLY A 238 -2.69 -1.07 22.25
N GLN A 239 -1.37 -1.18 22.02
CA GLN A 239 -0.38 -0.16 22.42
C GLN A 239 0.09 0.61 21.19
N TYR A 240 0.41 1.90 21.32
CA TYR A 240 0.89 2.77 20.22
C TYR A 240 0.00 2.74 18.96
N GLY A 241 -1.31 2.50 19.12
CA GLY A 241 -2.23 2.34 18.01
C GLY A 241 -2.09 1.05 17.22
N VAL A 242 -1.25 0.10 17.66
CA VAL A 242 -1.03 -1.19 16.98
C VAL A 242 -2.29 -2.03 17.03
N PHE A 243 -2.79 -2.45 15.87
CA PHE A 243 -3.96 -3.31 15.74
C PHE A 243 -3.67 -4.57 14.92
N ALA A 244 -2.50 -4.69 14.30
CA ALA A 244 -2.12 -5.86 13.51
C ALA A 244 -0.63 -6.14 13.65
N GLY A 245 -0.23 -7.41 13.46
CA GLY A 245 1.18 -7.74 13.44
C GLY A 245 1.44 -9.23 13.31
N LYS A 246 2.71 -9.54 12.96
CA LYS A 246 3.22 -10.91 12.88
C LYS A 246 4.67 -10.96 13.36
N THR A 247 4.96 -11.97 14.17
CA THR A 247 6.32 -12.29 14.64
C THR A 247 6.92 -13.42 13.82
N GLY A 248 8.25 -13.49 13.72
CA GLY A 248 8.97 -14.57 13.10
C GLY A 248 10.29 -14.88 13.79
N TYR A 249 10.67 -16.15 13.79
CA TYR A 249 11.95 -16.63 14.26
C TYR A 249 12.31 -17.96 13.58
N ASN A 250 13.49 -18.04 13.07
CA ASN A 250 14.33 -19.23 12.90
C ASN A 250 15.80 -18.82 13.11
N GLU A 251 16.72 -19.75 13.07
CA GLU A 251 18.14 -19.48 13.36
C GLU A 251 18.75 -18.50 12.35
N GLU A 252 18.41 -18.62 11.07
CA GLU A 252 18.93 -17.79 9.97
C GLU A 252 18.31 -16.40 9.95
N ALA A 253 17.02 -16.29 10.23
CA ALA A 253 16.30 -15.00 10.23
C ALA A 253 16.63 -14.15 11.47
N GLY A 254 16.97 -14.77 12.59
CA GLY A 254 16.87 -14.12 13.89
C GLY A 254 15.41 -13.86 14.26
N ARG A 255 15.15 -12.89 15.14
CA ARG A 255 13.80 -12.48 15.52
C ARG A 255 13.37 -11.29 14.70
N GLY A 256 12.14 -11.35 14.19
CA GLY A 256 11.55 -10.26 13.44
C GLY A 256 10.11 -10.00 13.87
N VAL A 257 9.67 -8.77 13.64
CA VAL A 257 8.28 -8.34 13.83
C VAL A 257 7.89 -7.34 12.74
N ILE A 258 6.69 -7.51 12.21
CA ILE A 258 6.01 -6.51 11.38
C ILE A 258 4.71 -6.12 12.06
N LEU A 259 4.45 -4.82 12.16
CA LEU A 259 3.28 -4.27 12.87
C LEU A 259 2.58 -3.24 12.01
N ALA A 260 1.26 -3.17 12.13
CA ALA A 260 0.50 -2.03 11.61
C ALA A 260 -0.21 -1.30 12.75
N SER A 261 -0.29 0.01 12.63
CA SER A 261 -0.91 0.89 13.62
C SER A 261 -1.76 1.96 12.95
N LYS A 262 -2.73 2.48 13.69
CA LYS A 262 -3.47 3.69 13.36
C LYS A 262 -2.93 4.84 14.16
N MET A 263 -2.48 5.88 13.48
CA MET A 263 -1.87 7.04 14.11
C MET A 263 -2.54 8.33 13.67
N ASN A 264 -2.79 9.23 14.62
CA ASN A 264 -3.19 10.58 14.28
C ASN A 264 -1.95 11.40 13.92
N ILE A 265 -1.84 11.79 12.65
CA ILE A 265 -0.74 12.61 12.14
C ILE A 265 -1.33 13.92 11.62
N ASN A 266 -1.02 15.02 12.30
CA ASN A 266 -1.56 16.35 11.97
C ASN A 266 -3.10 16.40 11.85
N GLY A 267 -3.81 15.62 12.69
CA GLY A 267 -5.27 15.58 12.70
C GLY A 267 -5.91 14.60 11.71
N GLU A 268 -5.10 13.81 10.99
CA GLU A 268 -5.59 12.74 10.10
C GLU A 268 -5.23 11.37 10.67
N GLU A 269 -6.18 10.42 10.66
CA GLU A 269 -5.91 9.02 11.01
C GLU A 269 -5.24 8.33 9.81
N ILE A 270 -3.98 7.95 9.98
CA ILE A 270 -3.18 7.27 8.95
C ILE A 270 -2.88 5.85 9.42
N THR A 271 -3.16 4.87 8.56
CA THR A 271 -2.67 3.49 8.75
C THR A 271 -1.20 3.44 8.39
N THR A 272 -0.37 3.05 9.37
CA THR A 272 1.08 2.97 9.25
C THR A 272 1.58 1.57 9.52
N ALA A 273 2.79 1.25 9.10
CA ALA A 273 3.44 0.00 9.44
C ALA A 273 4.93 0.19 9.74
N VAL A 274 5.45 -0.73 10.54
CA VAL A 274 6.87 -0.86 10.81
C VAL A 274 7.32 -2.31 10.62
N ALA A 275 8.56 -2.49 10.17
CA ALA A 275 9.23 -3.79 10.11
C ALA A 275 10.56 -3.69 10.86
N SER A 276 10.86 -4.68 11.69
CA SER A 276 12.14 -4.86 12.37
C SER A 276 12.56 -6.32 12.23
N LEU A 277 13.67 -6.57 11.56
CA LEU A 277 14.14 -7.92 11.21
C LEU A 277 15.51 -8.21 11.77
N SER A 278 15.84 -9.51 11.84
CA SER A 278 17.18 -10.02 12.21
C SER A 278 17.65 -9.54 13.58
N GLN A 279 16.74 -9.41 14.51
CA GLN A 279 17.07 -8.97 15.87
C GLN A 279 17.55 -10.14 16.73
N PRO A 280 18.44 -9.90 17.74
CA PRO A 280 18.97 -10.95 18.59
C PRO A 280 17.93 -11.56 19.53
N SER A 281 16.89 -10.83 19.88
CA SER A 281 15.81 -11.27 20.76
C SER A 281 14.47 -10.65 20.35
N TYR A 282 13.35 -11.23 20.82
CA TYR A 282 12.04 -10.59 20.67
C TYR A 282 11.95 -9.28 21.42
N ASP A 283 12.61 -9.15 22.56
CA ASP A 283 12.62 -7.87 23.29
C ASP A 283 13.31 -6.78 22.46
N ALA A 284 14.43 -7.08 21.81
CA ALA A 284 15.10 -6.17 20.89
C ALA A 284 14.20 -5.84 19.68
N ALA A 285 13.52 -6.85 19.09
CA ALA A 285 12.63 -6.64 17.95
C ALA A 285 11.45 -5.72 18.31
N PHE A 286 10.80 -5.94 19.43
CA PHE A 286 9.70 -5.10 19.90
C PHE A 286 10.18 -3.72 20.37
N GLN A 287 11.35 -3.61 20.98
CA GLN A 287 11.94 -2.32 21.35
C GLN A 287 12.26 -1.48 20.10
N THR A 288 12.89 -2.07 19.10
CA THR A 288 13.13 -1.42 17.80
C THR A 288 11.83 -0.98 17.15
N ALA A 289 10.82 -1.87 17.08
CA ALA A 289 9.52 -1.55 16.53
C ALA A 289 8.81 -0.40 17.29
N THR A 290 8.94 -0.37 18.62
CA THR A 290 8.41 0.73 19.45
C THR A 290 9.09 2.06 19.11
N GLY A 291 10.42 2.09 19.00
CA GLY A 291 11.15 3.27 18.58
C GLY A 291 10.72 3.78 17.21
N LEU A 292 10.52 2.87 16.24
CA LEU A 292 10.00 3.20 14.91
C LEU A 292 8.58 3.78 14.99
N LEU A 293 7.67 3.16 15.74
CA LEU A 293 6.30 3.65 15.92
C LEU A 293 6.29 5.07 16.52
N GLN A 294 7.16 5.34 17.47
CA GLN A 294 7.30 6.66 18.09
C GLN A 294 7.91 7.72 17.14
N SER A 295 8.71 7.32 16.15
CA SER A 295 9.28 8.23 15.16
C SER A 295 8.29 8.62 14.05
N ILE A 296 7.29 7.78 13.74
CA ILE A 296 6.35 7.96 12.62
C ILE A 296 5.72 9.36 12.58
N PRO A 297 5.22 9.98 13.68
CA PRO A 297 4.63 11.31 13.61
C PRO A 297 5.59 12.42 13.17
N ALA A 298 6.91 12.22 13.32
CA ALA A 298 7.94 13.13 12.84
C ALA A 298 8.40 12.80 11.42
N ASP A 299 8.26 11.55 10.98
CA ASP A 299 8.74 11.02 9.69
C ASP A 299 7.70 11.11 8.57
N ILE A 300 6.41 11.17 8.92
CA ILE A 300 5.31 11.26 7.97
C ILE A 300 4.64 12.63 8.11
N GLY A 301 4.63 13.39 7.02
CA GLY A 301 3.88 14.63 6.89
C GLY A 301 2.53 14.39 6.22
N VAL A 302 1.63 15.34 6.35
CA VAL A 302 0.31 15.34 5.70
C VAL A 302 0.11 16.66 4.97
N TYR A 303 -0.09 16.60 3.67
CA TYR A 303 -0.45 17.76 2.85
C TYR A 303 -1.94 17.72 2.52
N ARG A 304 -2.66 18.81 2.86
CA ARG A 304 -4.10 18.91 2.59
C ARG A 304 -4.38 19.76 1.36
N LEU A 305 -5.11 19.21 0.44
CA LEU A 305 -5.70 19.90 -0.70
C LEU A 305 -7.21 20.04 -0.45
N ASN A 306 -7.66 21.23 -0.12
CA ASN A 306 -9.08 21.48 0.05
C ASN A 306 -9.74 21.76 -1.31
N ARG A 307 -10.98 21.29 -1.51
CA ARG A 307 -11.80 21.65 -2.67
C ARG A 307 -11.81 23.17 -2.84
N GLY A 308 -11.66 23.65 -4.07
CA GLY A 308 -11.61 25.08 -4.39
C GLY A 308 -10.22 25.71 -4.22
N LYS A 309 -9.22 25.00 -3.67
CA LYS A 309 -7.85 25.52 -3.60
C LYS A 309 -7.32 25.79 -5.01
N VAL A 310 -6.82 26.99 -5.24
CA VAL A 310 -6.18 27.36 -6.50
C VAL A 310 -4.84 26.62 -6.61
N VAL A 311 -4.66 25.90 -7.71
CA VAL A 311 -3.46 25.10 -7.99
C VAL A 311 -2.74 25.52 -9.27
N GLY A 312 -3.39 26.35 -10.08
CA GLY A 312 -2.80 26.84 -11.31
C GLY A 312 -3.62 27.95 -11.96
N LEU A 313 -3.07 28.43 -13.07
CA LEU A 313 -3.70 29.38 -13.96
C LEU A 313 -3.62 28.85 -15.38
N ILE A 314 -4.70 28.96 -16.14
CA ILE A 314 -4.71 28.73 -17.58
C ILE A 314 -5.11 30.03 -18.28
N SER A 315 -4.47 30.32 -19.39
CA SER A 315 -4.75 31.48 -20.25
C SER A 315 -4.92 31.07 -21.70
N SER A 316 -5.48 31.99 -22.46
CA SER A 316 -5.61 31.88 -23.91
C SER A 316 -4.84 33.01 -24.59
N LYS A 317 -4.38 32.78 -25.81
CA LYS A 317 -3.73 33.80 -26.64
C LYS A 317 -4.68 34.95 -27.02
N TRP A 318 -5.99 34.77 -26.87
CA TRP A 318 -7.02 35.77 -27.16
C TRP A 318 -7.54 36.54 -25.92
N GLY A 319 -6.82 36.42 -24.78
CA GLY A 319 -7.04 37.27 -23.61
C GLY A 319 -7.89 36.66 -22.49
N GLY A 320 -8.47 35.44 -22.69
CA GLY A 320 -9.21 34.77 -21.64
C GLY A 320 -8.25 34.11 -20.61
N SER A 321 -8.64 34.05 -19.36
CA SER A 321 -7.92 33.31 -18.33
C SER A 321 -8.85 32.74 -17.25
N SER A 322 -8.45 31.62 -16.65
CA SER A 322 -9.16 31.03 -15.53
C SER A 322 -8.20 30.45 -14.50
N ARG A 323 -8.55 30.57 -13.23
CA ARG A 323 -7.87 29.82 -12.18
C ARG A 323 -8.28 28.34 -12.26
N LEU A 324 -7.32 27.47 -12.04
CA LEU A 324 -7.54 26.02 -11.91
C LEU A 324 -7.65 25.69 -10.43
N VAL A 325 -8.75 25.06 -10.05
CA VAL A 325 -9.05 24.74 -8.66
C VAL A 325 -9.26 23.24 -8.48
N VAL A 326 -8.92 22.74 -7.29
CA VAL A 326 -9.14 21.34 -6.91
C VAL A 326 -10.64 21.08 -6.84
N ASN A 327 -11.13 20.03 -7.53
CA ASN A 327 -12.56 19.69 -7.59
C ASN A 327 -13.05 18.84 -6.40
N ARG A 328 -12.14 18.17 -5.67
CA ARG A 328 -12.43 17.42 -4.45
C ARG A 328 -11.28 17.58 -3.45
N SER A 329 -11.59 17.56 -2.16
CA SER A 329 -10.54 17.52 -1.13
C SER A 329 -9.75 16.23 -1.19
N ALA A 330 -8.46 16.31 -0.87
CA ALA A 330 -7.57 15.17 -0.77
C ALA A 330 -6.57 15.38 0.38
N THR A 331 -6.28 14.30 1.10
CA THR A 331 -5.26 14.23 2.14
C THR A 331 -4.12 13.38 1.60
N ILE A 332 -2.90 13.91 1.58
CA ILE A 332 -1.73 13.29 0.95
C ILE A 332 -0.67 13.08 2.02
N PRO A 333 -0.54 11.87 2.56
CA PRO A 333 0.59 11.53 3.40
C PRO A 333 1.88 11.49 2.57
N TYR A 334 3.01 11.82 3.15
CA TYR A 334 4.31 11.76 2.49
C TYR A 334 5.43 11.57 3.52
N PHE A 335 6.55 10.98 3.12
CA PHE A 335 7.76 10.99 3.94
C PHE A 335 8.38 12.40 3.95
N VAL A 336 8.72 12.91 5.13
CA VAL A 336 9.18 14.31 5.30
C VAL A 336 10.46 14.64 4.53
N ASP A 337 11.25 13.65 4.15
CA ASP A 337 12.43 13.83 3.31
C ASP A 337 12.12 13.80 1.80
N GLN A 338 10.88 13.46 1.42
CA GLN A 338 10.36 13.47 0.05
C GLN A 338 9.03 14.23 -0.01
N PRO A 339 9.05 15.57 0.10
CA PRO A 339 7.85 16.38 0.00
C PRO A 339 7.10 16.15 -1.31
N PRO A 340 5.77 16.29 -1.32
CA PRO A 340 4.97 16.06 -2.51
C PRO A 340 5.35 17.03 -3.64
N THR A 341 5.45 16.51 -4.86
CA THR A 341 5.67 17.27 -6.09
C THR A 341 4.36 17.38 -6.87
N PHE A 342 4.15 18.51 -7.54
CA PHE A 342 2.91 18.81 -8.25
C PHE A 342 3.15 19.04 -9.74
N LYS A 343 2.32 18.40 -10.57
CA LYS A 343 2.32 18.58 -12.02
C LYS A 343 0.88 18.74 -12.51
N LEU A 344 0.62 19.83 -13.24
CA LEU A 344 -0.67 20.05 -13.90
C LEU A 344 -0.68 19.45 -15.30
N SER A 345 -1.79 18.84 -15.68
CA SER A 345 -2.06 18.39 -17.04
C SER A 345 -3.52 18.68 -17.39
N LEU A 346 -3.76 19.13 -18.63
CA LEU A 346 -5.11 19.30 -19.17
C LEU A 346 -5.58 17.98 -19.80
N THR A 347 -6.88 17.71 -19.71
CA THR A 347 -7.47 16.48 -20.26
C THR A 347 -7.54 16.54 -21.79
N ASP A 348 -7.91 17.70 -22.36
CA ASP A 348 -7.87 17.95 -23.80
C ASP A 348 -7.06 19.23 -24.12
N LYS A 349 -6.09 19.09 -25.02
CA LYS A 349 -5.21 20.19 -25.48
C LYS A 349 -5.79 20.90 -26.72
N ARG A 350 -6.97 20.52 -27.21
CA ARG A 350 -7.55 20.98 -28.46
C ARG A 350 -8.72 21.93 -28.30
N GLU A 351 -9.21 22.12 -27.07
CA GLU A 351 -10.33 23.03 -26.82
C GLU A 351 -9.87 24.48 -26.94
N ASP A 352 -10.66 25.28 -27.65
CA ASP A 352 -10.53 26.72 -27.77
C ASP A 352 -11.37 27.50 -26.74
N SER A 353 -12.14 26.77 -25.91
CA SER A 353 -12.98 27.30 -24.84
C SER A 353 -13.06 26.30 -23.69
N LEU A 354 -13.34 26.79 -22.49
CA LEU A 354 -13.62 25.98 -21.31
C LEU A 354 -14.80 26.58 -20.54
N ALA A 355 -15.80 25.77 -20.21
CA ALA A 355 -16.91 26.21 -19.38
C ALA A 355 -16.43 26.41 -17.92
N ALA A 356 -17.10 27.28 -17.19
CA ALA A 356 -16.89 27.44 -15.76
C ALA A 356 -17.20 26.13 -15.02
N GLN A 357 -16.42 25.81 -14.00
CA GLN A 357 -16.55 24.62 -13.16
C GLN A 357 -16.48 23.27 -13.93
N SER A 358 -16.04 23.30 -15.19
CA SER A 358 -15.79 22.09 -15.97
C SER A 358 -14.48 21.42 -15.55
N VAL A 359 -14.44 20.08 -15.66
CA VAL A 359 -13.19 19.33 -15.43
C VAL A 359 -12.20 19.71 -16.53
N ALA A 360 -11.11 20.36 -16.14
CA ALA A 360 -10.10 20.86 -17.07
C ALA A 360 -8.91 19.92 -17.20
N GLY A 361 -8.73 19.00 -16.25
CA GLY A 361 -7.57 18.10 -16.24
C GLY A 361 -7.28 17.53 -14.85
N ASN A 362 -6.01 17.25 -14.60
CA ASN A 362 -5.55 16.65 -13.36
C ASN A 362 -4.36 17.41 -12.76
N LEU A 363 -4.34 17.49 -11.45
CA LEU A 363 -3.16 17.76 -10.63
C LEU A 363 -2.54 16.40 -10.27
N SER A 364 -1.41 16.07 -10.85
CA SER A 364 -0.65 14.90 -10.43
C SER A 364 0.18 15.24 -9.20
N VAL A 365 0.05 14.44 -8.14
CA VAL A 365 0.83 14.55 -6.91
C VAL A 365 1.54 13.23 -6.69
N ASN A 366 2.85 13.21 -6.75
CA ASN A 366 3.66 11.98 -6.66
C ASN A 366 3.16 10.85 -7.60
N GLY A 367 2.69 11.23 -8.80
CA GLY A 367 2.14 10.28 -9.78
C GLY A 367 0.64 10.02 -9.67
N GLN A 368 -0.05 10.55 -8.67
CA GLN A 368 -1.49 10.41 -8.46
C GLN A 368 -2.26 11.58 -9.06
N ASN A 369 -3.44 11.31 -9.61
CA ASN A 369 -4.26 12.29 -10.29
C ASN A 369 -5.44 12.77 -9.43
N ILE A 370 -5.46 14.05 -9.14
CA ILE A 370 -6.57 14.76 -8.48
C ILE A 370 -7.22 15.65 -9.54
N GLY A 371 -8.51 15.50 -9.75
CA GLY A 371 -9.24 16.28 -10.74
C GLY A 371 -9.20 17.79 -10.42
N ILE A 372 -8.98 18.59 -11.46
CA ILE A 372 -9.03 20.05 -11.39
C ILE A 372 -10.14 20.58 -12.30
N ALA A 373 -10.71 21.71 -11.89
CA ALA A 373 -11.75 22.39 -12.66
C ALA A 373 -11.38 23.86 -12.87
N THR A 374 -11.97 24.46 -13.89
CA THR A 374 -11.90 25.91 -14.12
C THR A 374 -12.75 26.65 -13.09
N GLN A 375 -12.29 27.78 -12.58
CA GLN A 375 -13.08 28.66 -11.71
C GLN A 375 -14.06 29.51 -12.53
N SER A 376 -13.64 30.01 -13.69
CA SER A 376 -14.42 30.81 -14.63
C SER A 376 -14.35 30.23 -16.05
N ALA A 377 -15.28 30.58 -16.89
CA ALA A 377 -15.22 30.21 -18.31
C ALA A 377 -14.08 30.92 -19.03
N ILE A 378 -13.54 30.27 -20.05
CA ILE A 378 -12.71 30.88 -21.09
C ILE A 378 -13.48 30.70 -22.39
N ASP A 379 -13.97 31.81 -22.93
CA ASP A 379 -14.73 31.79 -24.20
C ASP A 379 -13.81 31.55 -25.40
N ALA A 380 -14.38 31.01 -26.47
CA ALA A 380 -13.69 30.84 -27.74
C ALA A 380 -13.23 32.20 -28.30
N PRO A 381 -12.16 32.24 -29.11
CA PRO A 381 -11.67 33.50 -29.68
C PRO A 381 -12.72 34.12 -30.62
N HIS A 382 -12.91 35.43 -30.47
CA HIS A 382 -13.79 36.19 -31.36
C HIS A 382 -13.34 36.12 -32.82
N LEU A 383 -14.25 36.27 -33.75
CA LEU A 383 -14.00 36.24 -35.19
C LEU A 383 -12.89 37.22 -35.59
N SER A 384 -12.90 38.44 -35.07
CA SER A 384 -11.88 39.45 -35.30
C SER A 384 -10.47 38.97 -34.92
N TRP A 385 -10.34 38.27 -33.78
CA TRP A 385 -9.06 37.71 -33.37
C TRP A 385 -8.59 36.61 -34.34
N ARG A 386 -9.51 35.70 -34.75
CA ARG A 386 -9.18 34.62 -35.70
C ARG A 386 -8.70 35.15 -37.01
N LEU A 387 -9.32 36.22 -37.53
CA LEU A 387 -8.93 36.82 -38.81
C LEU A 387 -7.59 37.57 -38.76
N THR A 388 -7.23 38.14 -37.61
CA THR A 388 -5.96 38.88 -37.46
C THR A 388 -4.78 38.01 -37.00
N HIS A 389 -5.03 36.74 -36.62
CA HIS A 389 -4.01 35.78 -36.17
C HIS A 389 -4.09 34.49 -36.95
N PRO A 390 -3.76 34.49 -38.25
CA PRO A 390 -3.98 33.34 -39.14
C PRO A 390 -3.05 32.15 -38.89
N PHE A 391 -1.94 32.31 -38.10
CA PHE A 391 -0.95 31.27 -37.85
C PHE A 391 -0.61 31.11 -36.36
#